data_9ffd3f482de208a9c2f69142e96e8e02
#
_entry.id   9ffd3f482de208a9c2f69142e96e8e02
#
_cell.length_a   1.000
_cell.length_b   1.000
_cell.length_c   1.000
_cell.angle_alpha   90.00
_cell.angle_beta   90.00
_cell.angle_gamma   90.00
#
_symmetry.space_group_name_H-M   'P 1'
#
loop_
_entity.id
_entity.type
_entity.pdbx_description
1 polymer ?
#
loop_
_entity_poly.entity_id
_entity_poly.type
_entity_poly.pdbx_seq_one_letter_code
_entity_poly.pdbx_strand_id
1 'polypeptide(L)'
;RYNVEVIESSGCVSVEDINANVVNVNTSNGKVYINGVKALTVDAVTSSGAMFISADASIIRGNVINGSIRAAVNGTKPGRISLNANRGNVKMMLGDSLNLGYEVKCETKAGEVRVSGNGISKSNQKNLSGSKKLVVRTDSFDPKRDNLMIEAKSIYGFIFIDSERPLILARK
;
A
#
# COMPACT_ATOMS: atom_id res chain seq x y z
N ARG A 1 -12.71 -11.25 -17.95
CA ARG A 1 -11.88 -10.19 -17.34
C ARG A 1 -10.71 -9.91 -18.27
N TYR A 2 -10.30 -8.66 -18.39
CA TYR A 2 -9.25 -8.17 -19.30
C TYR A 2 -8.08 -7.62 -18.46
N ASN A 3 -6.96 -7.35 -19.14
CA ASN A 3 -5.83 -6.66 -18.55
C ASN A 3 -5.83 -5.21 -19.04
N VAL A 4 -5.45 -4.31 -18.16
CA VAL A 4 -5.29 -2.88 -18.44
C VAL A 4 -3.83 -2.54 -18.29
N GLU A 5 -3.26 -1.95 -19.32
CA GLU A 5 -1.90 -1.43 -19.31
C GLU A 5 -1.91 0.03 -19.72
N VAL A 6 -1.29 0.89 -18.91
CA VAL A 6 -1.14 2.31 -19.17
C VAL A 6 0.34 2.66 -19.07
N ILE A 7 0.90 3.16 -20.16
CA ILE A 7 2.29 3.64 -20.20
C ILE A 7 2.25 5.11 -20.61
N GLU A 8 2.76 5.98 -19.75
CA GLU A 8 2.75 7.42 -19.96
C GLU A 8 4.12 8.02 -19.58
N SER A 9 4.62 8.95 -20.36
CA SER A 9 5.88 9.63 -20.07
C SER A 9 5.73 10.77 -19.07
N SER A 10 4.63 11.51 -19.17
CA SER A 10 4.37 12.64 -18.27
C SER A 10 2.88 12.97 -18.22
N GLY A 11 2.43 13.49 -17.07
CA GLY A 11 1.06 13.92 -16.91
C GLY A 11 0.34 13.23 -15.75
N CYS A 12 -0.98 13.20 -15.83
CA CYS A 12 -1.82 12.55 -14.83
C CYS A 12 -2.46 11.30 -15.43
N VAL A 13 -2.19 10.16 -14.83
CA VAL A 13 -2.86 8.90 -15.16
C VAL A 13 -3.98 8.66 -14.17
N SER A 14 -5.19 8.45 -14.66
CA SER A 14 -6.33 8.04 -13.86
C SER A 14 -6.92 6.73 -14.36
N VAL A 15 -7.08 5.78 -13.46
CA VAL A 15 -7.71 4.48 -13.69
C VAL A 15 -8.83 4.33 -12.67
N GLU A 16 -10.08 4.39 -13.11
CA GLU A 16 -11.23 4.49 -12.22
C GLU A 16 -12.30 3.44 -12.53
N ASP A 17 -12.87 2.89 -11.46
CA ASP A 17 -14.05 2.01 -11.47
C ASP A 17 -13.97 0.83 -12.45
N ILE A 18 -12.81 0.16 -12.52
CA ILE A 18 -12.59 -0.97 -13.41
C ILE A 18 -12.61 -2.31 -12.66
N ASN A 19 -13.06 -3.35 -13.39
CA ASN A 19 -12.97 -4.74 -12.97
C ASN A 19 -12.10 -5.52 -13.96
N ALA A 20 -10.86 -5.82 -13.59
CA ALA A 20 -9.85 -6.43 -14.45
C ALA A 20 -9.17 -7.64 -13.81
N ASN A 21 -8.35 -8.38 -14.55
CA ASN A 21 -7.42 -9.32 -13.95
C ASN A 21 -6.17 -8.61 -13.45
N VAL A 22 -5.60 -7.79 -14.31
CA VAL A 22 -4.35 -7.07 -14.04
C VAL A 22 -4.52 -5.62 -14.45
N VAL A 23 -4.04 -4.71 -13.61
CA VAL A 23 -3.92 -3.29 -13.92
C VAL A 23 -2.45 -2.92 -13.74
N ASN A 24 -1.79 -2.57 -14.84
CA ASN A 24 -0.42 -2.08 -14.86
C ASN A 24 -0.39 -0.61 -15.26
N VAL A 25 0.21 0.22 -14.43
CA VAL A 25 0.41 1.64 -14.70
C VAL A 25 1.89 1.98 -14.57
N ASN A 26 2.46 2.52 -15.62
CA ASN A 26 3.86 2.95 -15.63
C ASN A 26 3.94 4.39 -16.14
N THR A 27 4.46 5.30 -15.33
CA THR A 27 4.71 6.68 -15.74
C THR A 27 6.09 7.15 -15.26
N SER A 28 6.73 7.98 -16.06
CA SER A 28 8.01 8.57 -15.64
C SER A 28 7.79 9.78 -14.72
N ASN A 29 6.87 10.68 -15.10
CA ASN A 29 6.63 11.91 -14.34
C ASN A 29 5.14 12.20 -14.27
N GLY A 30 4.63 12.38 -13.06
CA GLY A 30 3.24 12.78 -12.91
C GLY A 30 2.53 12.10 -11.76
N LYS A 31 1.22 12.32 -11.72
CA LYS A 31 0.38 11.74 -10.69
C LYS A 31 -0.30 10.48 -11.22
N VAL A 32 -0.36 9.46 -10.39
CA VAL A 32 -1.10 8.23 -10.66
C VAL A 32 -2.28 8.15 -9.70
N TYR A 33 -3.47 8.03 -10.25
CA TYR A 33 -4.70 7.78 -9.51
C TYR A 33 -5.29 6.45 -9.96
N ILE A 34 -5.42 5.52 -9.02
CA ILE A 34 -6.10 4.23 -9.19
C ILE A 34 -7.21 4.21 -8.15
N ASN A 35 -8.46 4.30 -8.59
CA ASN A 35 -9.61 4.44 -7.70
C ASN A 35 -10.74 3.48 -8.09
N GLY A 36 -11.36 2.84 -7.07
CA GLY A 36 -12.49 1.93 -7.30
C GLY A 36 -12.16 0.68 -8.10
N VAL A 37 -10.88 0.33 -8.21
CA VAL A 37 -10.41 -0.80 -9.02
C VAL A 37 -10.60 -2.11 -8.29
N LYS A 38 -11.21 -3.10 -8.97
CA LYS A 38 -11.28 -4.51 -8.52
C LYS A 38 -10.44 -5.38 -9.44
N ALA A 39 -9.37 -5.97 -8.90
CA ALA A 39 -8.45 -6.76 -9.71
C ALA A 39 -7.87 -7.95 -8.94
N LEU A 40 -7.16 -8.84 -9.62
CA LEU A 40 -6.27 -9.79 -8.97
C LEU A 40 -4.95 -9.10 -8.62
N THR A 41 -4.43 -8.29 -9.56
CA THR A 41 -3.16 -7.58 -9.40
C THR A 41 -3.31 -6.13 -9.83
N VAL A 42 -2.78 -5.23 -9.02
CA VAL A 42 -2.55 -3.82 -9.34
C VAL A 42 -1.06 -3.55 -9.19
N ASP A 43 -0.42 -3.12 -10.24
CA ASP A 43 1.01 -2.77 -10.26
C ASP A 43 1.16 -1.35 -10.81
N ALA A 44 1.75 -0.45 -10.02
CA ALA A 44 1.89 0.94 -10.39
C ALA A 44 3.31 1.44 -10.09
N VAL A 45 3.91 2.07 -11.07
CA VAL A 45 5.26 2.60 -11.00
C VAL A 45 5.28 4.04 -11.49
N THR A 46 5.94 4.91 -10.74
CA THR A 46 6.30 6.27 -11.21
C THR A 46 7.70 6.66 -10.73
N SER A 47 8.46 7.32 -11.59
CA SER A 47 9.76 7.84 -11.17
C SER A 47 9.62 9.13 -10.36
N SER A 48 8.68 10.01 -10.73
CA SER A 48 8.47 11.27 -10.02
C SER A 48 6.98 11.60 -9.96
N GLY A 49 6.50 11.94 -8.75
CA GLY A 49 5.11 12.35 -8.55
C GLY A 49 4.44 11.66 -7.38
N ALA A 50 3.15 11.84 -7.27
CA ALA A 50 2.35 11.22 -6.22
C ALA A 50 1.52 10.06 -6.77
N MET A 51 1.42 9.00 -5.99
CA MET A 51 0.62 7.84 -6.30
C MET A 51 -0.51 7.69 -5.29
N PHE A 52 -1.73 7.49 -5.80
CA PHE A 52 -2.94 7.24 -5.02
C PHE A 52 -3.53 5.92 -5.48
N ILE A 53 -3.66 4.96 -4.59
CA ILE A 53 -4.21 3.64 -4.88
C ILE A 53 -5.38 3.39 -3.93
N SER A 54 -6.56 3.24 -4.50
CA SER A 54 -7.76 2.73 -3.80
C SER A 54 -8.28 1.53 -4.58
N ALA A 55 -7.96 0.32 -4.11
CA ALA A 55 -8.24 -0.90 -4.84
C ALA A 55 -8.64 -2.05 -3.92
N ASP A 56 -9.48 -2.95 -4.45
CA ASP A 56 -9.76 -4.28 -3.90
C ASP A 56 -9.04 -5.33 -4.77
N ALA A 57 -7.82 -5.70 -4.37
CA ALA A 57 -6.98 -6.64 -5.10
C ALA A 57 -6.19 -7.54 -4.17
N SER A 58 -5.89 -8.77 -4.62
CA SER A 58 -5.06 -9.71 -3.87
C SER A 58 -3.59 -9.33 -3.87
N ILE A 59 -3.12 -8.67 -4.93
CA ILE A 59 -1.74 -8.19 -5.03
C ILE A 59 -1.78 -6.71 -5.42
N ILE A 60 -1.15 -5.87 -4.59
CA ILE A 60 -0.97 -4.45 -4.86
C ILE A 60 0.51 -4.12 -4.74
N ARG A 61 1.08 -3.55 -5.79
CA ARG A 61 2.44 -3.02 -5.79
C ARG A 61 2.43 -1.56 -6.19
N GLY A 62 3.06 -0.73 -5.39
CA GLY A 62 3.26 0.69 -5.68
C GLY A 62 4.72 1.07 -5.50
N ASN A 63 5.35 1.59 -6.55
CA ASN A 63 6.76 1.99 -6.52
C ASN A 63 6.91 3.44 -6.99
N VAL A 64 7.51 4.27 -6.15
CA VAL A 64 7.81 5.68 -6.45
C VAL A 64 9.27 5.97 -6.11
N ILE A 65 10.01 6.56 -7.05
CA ILE A 65 11.41 6.96 -6.77
C ILE A 65 11.42 8.30 -6.03
N ASN A 66 10.79 9.33 -6.58
CA ASN A 66 10.73 10.66 -5.98
C ASN A 66 9.28 11.09 -5.82
N GLY A 67 8.72 10.93 -4.64
CA GLY A 67 7.32 11.26 -4.38
C GLY A 67 6.70 10.37 -3.30
N SER A 68 5.41 10.49 -3.11
CA SER A 68 4.71 9.83 -2.03
C SER A 68 3.65 8.85 -2.54
N ILE A 69 3.44 7.80 -1.77
CA ILE A 69 2.37 6.83 -2.00
C ILE A 69 1.29 7.02 -0.94
N ARG A 70 0.04 7.10 -1.37
CA ARG A 70 -1.13 6.96 -0.52
C ARG A 70 -1.96 5.79 -1.01
N ALA A 71 -2.16 4.81 -0.16
CA ALA A 71 -2.96 3.64 -0.47
C ALA A 71 -4.13 3.52 0.50
N ALA A 72 -5.29 3.17 -0.04
CA ALA A 72 -6.48 2.84 0.72
C ALA A 72 -6.94 1.44 0.26
N VAL A 73 -6.85 0.46 1.14
CA VAL A 73 -7.11 -0.93 0.78
C VAL A 73 -8.17 -1.52 1.70
N ASN A 74 -9.21 -2.06 1.10
CA ASN A 74 -10.17 -2.87 1.83
C ASN A 74 -9.55 -4.25 2.04
N GLY A 75 -8.97 -4.49 3.20
CA GLY A 75 -8.31 -5.75 3.55
C GLY A 75 -9.26 -6.95 3.71
N THR A 76 -10.21 -7.13 2.78
CA THR A 76 -11.21 -8.19 2.85
C THR A 76 -10.73 -9.52 2.27
N LYS A 77 -9.57 -9.52 1.60
CA LYS A 77 -9.00 -10.69 0.93
C LYS A 77 -7.58 -10.94 1.40
N PRO A 78 -7.18 -12.22 1.52
CA PRO A 78 -5.79 -12.56 1.71
C PRO A 78 -4.98 -12.11 0.49
N GLY A 79 -3.73 -11.73 0.73
CA GLY A 79 -2.90 -11.26 -0.37
C GLY A 79 -1.62 -10.56 0.08
N ARG A 80 -1.04 -9.81 -0.85
CA ARG A 80 0.21 -9.10 -0.58
C ARG A 80 0.15 -7.66 -1.10
N ILE A 81 0.51 -6.74 -0.23
CA ILE A 81 0.64 -5.31 -0.54
C ILE A 81 2.11 -4.92 -0.36
N SER A 82 2.71 -4.34 -1.37
CA SER A 82 4.08 -3.85 -1.34
C SER A 82 4.14 -2.41 -1.83
N LEU A 83 4.49 -1.49 -0.93
CA LEU A 83 4.56 -0.05 -1.22
C LEU A 83 5.97 0.46 -0.94
N ASN A 84 6.65 0.95 -1.97
CA ASN A 84 8.02 1.41 -1.89
C ASN A 84 8.15 2.85 -2.38
N ALA A 85 8.61 3.75 -1.50
CA ALA A 85 8.98 5.11 -1.86
C ALA A 85 10.46 5.33 -1.55
N ASN A 86 11.28 5.66 -2.55
CA ASN A 86 12.68 5.91 -2.28
C ASN A 86 12.87 7.25 -1.55
N ARG A 87 12.33 8.34 -2.11
CA ARG A 87 12.32 9.68 -1.48
C ARG A 87 10.89 10.16 -1.37
N GLY A 88 10.30 9.98 -0.18
CA GLY A 88 8.91 10.37 0.08
C GLY A 88 8.22 9.48 1.08
N ASN A 89 6.99 9.80 1.36
CA ASN A 89 6.22 9.15 2.41
C ASN A 89 5.35 8.02 1.86
N VAL A 90 5.18 6.99 2.65
CA VAL A 90 4.17 5.95 2.43
C VAL A 90 3.09 6.10 3.48
N LYS A 91 1.88 6.39 3.05
CA LYS A 91 0.69 6.41 3.90
C LYS A 91 -0.29 5.35 3.41
N MET A 92 -0.69 4.48 4.30
CA MET A 92 -1.67 3.44 4.00
C MET A 92 -2.81 3.47 5.01
N MET A 93 -4.02 3.33 4.51
CA MET A 93 -5.23 3.12 5.29
C MET A 93 -5.77 1.74 4.96
N LEU A 94 -5.94 0.93 5.99
CA LEU A 94 -6.58 -0.39 5.88
C LEU A 94 -8.04 -0.25 6.30
N GLY A 95 -8.93 -0.72 5.45
CA GLY A 95 -10.32 -0.90 5.82
C GLY A 95 -10.44 -2.00 6.88
N ASP A 96 -11.46 -1.89 7.71
CA ASP A 96 -11.76 -2.83 8.78
C ASP A 96 -12.08 -4.21 8.18
N SER A 97 -11.13 -5.12 8.22
CA SER A 97 -11.34 -6.53 7.90
C SER A 97 -11.32 -7.32 9.20
N LEU A 98 -12.43 -7.32 9.89
CA LEU A 98 -12.61 -7.92 11.23
C LEU A 98 -12.20 -9.39 11.34
N ASN A 99 -12.00 -10.10 10.24
CA ASN A 99 -11.77 -11.54 10.22
C ASN A 99 -10.46 -11.98 9.55
N LEU A 100 -9.66 -11.06 9.03
CA LEU A 100 -8.40 -11.39 8.34
C LEU A 100 -7.21 -10.99 9.20
N GLY A 101 -6.36 -11.97 9.52
CA GLY A 101 -5.08 -11.69 10.15
C GLY A 101 -4.15 -10.95 9.19
N TYR A 102 -3.39 -9.98 9.67
CA TYR A 102 -2.38 -9.32 8.85
C TYR A 102 -1.04 -9.18 9.57
N GLU A 103 0.02 -9.21 8.76
CA GLU A 103 1.37 -8.86 9.17
C GLU A 103 1.82 -7.63 8.40
N VAL A 104 2.30 -6.63 9.11
CA VAL A 104 2.85 -5.39 8.54
C VAL A 104 4.35 -5.36 8.79
N LYS A 105 5.13 -5.21 7.73
CA LYS A 105 6.59 -4.99 7.78
C LYS A 105 6.90 -3.62 7.22
N CYS A 106 7.46 -2.76 8.05
CA CYS A 106 7.88 -1.42 7.65
C CYS A 106 9.38 -1.26 7.79
N GLU A 107 10.01 -0.61 6.81
CA GLU A 107 11.44 -0.32 6.84
C GLU A 107 11.72 1.10 6.31
N THR A 108 12.46 1.91 7.09
CA THR A 108 12.98 3.20 6.63
C THR A 108 14.44 3.38 7.09
N LYS A 109 15.27 4.00 6.24
CA LYS A 109 16.64 4.38 6.62
C LYS A 109 16.66 5.71 7.37
N ALA A 110 15.90 6.69 6.89
CA ALA A 110 15.79 7.98 7.55
C ALA A 110 14.33 8.45 7.56
N GLY A 111 13.73 8.52 8.75
CA GLY A 111 12.33 8.87 8.92
C GLY A 111 11.71 8.17 10.12
N GLU A 112 10.40 8.20 10.17
CA GLU A 112 9.63 7.54 11.22
C GLU A 112 8.72 6.47 10.64
N VAL A 113 8.47 5.45 11.46
CA VAL A 113 7.50 4.40 11.17
C VAL A 113 6.44 4.43 12.26
N ARG A 114 5.18 4.54 11.86
CA ARG A 114 4.03 4.45 12.76
C ARG A 114 3.00 3.50 12.17
N VAL A 115 2.61 2.52 12.96
CA VAL A 115 1.51 1.60 12.65
C VAL A 115 0.52 1.69 13.80
N SER A 116 -0.72 2.01 13.50
CA SER A 116 -1.84 2.07 14.44
C SER A 116 -3.00 1.21 13.95
N GLY A 117 -3.81 0.71 14.87
CA GLY A 117 -5.00 -0.06 14.53
C GLY A 117 -5.51 -0.92 15.67
N ASN A 118 -6.76 -1.36 15.51
CA ASN A 118 -7.40 -2.26 16.45
C ASN A 118 -6.83 -3.69 16.33
N GLY A 119 -6.70 -4.39 17.47
CA GLY A 119 -6.23 -5.79 17.49
C GLY A 119 -4.74 -5.96 17.21
N ILE A 120 -3.94 -4.92 17.32
CA ILE A 120 -2.47 -5.00 17.21
C ILE A 120 -1.91 -5.52 18.54
N SER A 121 -1.54 -6.79 18.60
CA SER A 121 -1.07 -7.44 19.82
C SER A 121 0.44 -7.51 19.95
N LYS A 122 1.18 -7.48 18.86
CA LYS A 122 2.64 -7.66 18.90
C LYS A 122 3.34 -6.69 17.95
N SER A 123 4.09 -5.74 18.52
CA SER A 123 5.01 -4.90 17.76
C SER A 123 6.45 -5.24 18.14
N ASN A 124 7.26 -5.62 17.17
CA ASN A 124 8.71 -5.77 17.33
C ASN A 124 9.41 -4.65 16.58
N GLN A 125 9.84 -3.64 17.31
CA GLN A 125 10.65 -2.57 16.74
C GLN A 125 12.14 -2.93 16.89
N LYS A 126 12.86 -2.94 15.77
CA LYS A 126 14.32 -3.06 15.76
C LYS A 126 14.93 -1.79 15.17
N ASN A 127 15.69 -1.09 15.98
CA ASN A 127 16.57 -0.02 15.51
C ASN A 127 17.91 -0.64 15.17
N LEU A 128 18.17 -0.83 13.88
CA LEU A 128 19.49 -1.22 13.38
C LEU A 128 20.24 0.05 13.00
N SER A 129 21.57 0.02 13.12
CA SER A 129 22.41 1.16 12.75
C SER A 129 22.00 1.72 11.38
N GLY A 130 21.43 2.93 11.35
CA GLY A 130 20.98 3.61 10.14
C GLY A 130 19.65 3.14 9.52
N SER A 131 18.88 2.26 10.17
CA SER A 131 17.54 1.92 9.70
C SER A 131 16.58 1.58 10.84
N LYS A 132 15.30 1.89 10.65
CA LYS A 132 14.21 1.50 11.57
C LYS A 132 13.38 0.43 10.88
N LYS A 133 13.22 -0.72 11.54
CA LYS A 133 12.35 -1.80 11.10
C LYS A 133 11.27 -2.02 12.16
N LEU A 134 10.03 -2.10 11.72
CA LEU A 134 8.87 -2.41 12.56
C LEU A 134 8.11 -3.57 11.94
N VAL A 135 7.86 -4.59 12.74
CA VAL A 135 6.98 -5.71 12.37
C VAL A 135 5.81 -5.73 13.35
N VAL A 136 4.61 -5.66 12.83
CA VAL A 136 3.36 -5.66 13.59
C VAL A 136 2.47 -6.78 13.09
N ARG A 137 1.82 -7.48 14.01
CA ARG A 137 0.85 -8.53 13.70
C ARG A 137 -0.43 -8.30 14.47
N THR A 138 -1.56 -8.64 13.88
CA THR A 138 -2.83 -8.69 14.58
C THR A 138 -2.98 -9.98 15.39
N ASP A 139 -3.88 -9.97 16.36
CA ASP A 139 -4.23 -11.17 17.16
C ASP A 139 -4.76 -12.31 16.30
N SER A 140 -5.46 -11.97 15.22
CA SER A 140 -6.02 -12.92 14.26
C SER A 140 -4.98 -13.49 13.28
N PHE A 141 -3.72 -13.02 13.31
CA PHE A 141 -2.68 -13.53 12.42
C PHE A 141 -2.26 -14.96 12.79
N ASP A 142 -2.45 -15.87 11.84
CA ASP A 142 -2.00 -17.28 11.95
C ASP A 142 -1.13 -17.60 10.72
N PRO A 143 0.18 -17.89 10.89
CA PRO A 143 1.07 -18.17 9.75
C PRO A 143 0.67 -19.40 8.92
N LYS A 144 -0.26 -20.23 9.41
CA LYS A 144 -0.80 -21.41 8.71
C LYS A 144 -2.07 -21.11 7.91
N ARG A 145 -2.60 -19.89 8.00
CA ARG A 145 -3.82 -19.47 7.30
C ARG A 145 -3.50 -18.42 6.25
N ASP A 146 -4.45 -18.21 5.38
CA ASP A 146 -4.41 -17.11 4.43
C ASP A 146 -4.51 -15.76 5.18
N ASN A 147 -3.48 -14.95 5.07
CA ASN A 147 -3.37 -13.65 5.72
C ASN A 147 -3.10 -12.54 4.69
N LEU A 148 -3.25 -11.30 5.13
CA LEU A 148 -2.80 -10.15 4.38
C LEU A 148 -1.37 -9.77 4.80
N MET A 149 -0.45 -9.82 3.87
CA MET A 149 0.95 -9.43 4.07
C MET A 149 1.19 -8.04 3.52
N ILE A 150 1.64 -7.13 4.38
CA ILE A 150 1.87 -5.73 4.02
C ILE A 150 3.35 -5.42 4.21
N GLU A 151 3.98 -4.93 3.16
CA GLU A 151 5.35 -4.47 3.17
C GLU A 151 5.40 -3.00 2.72
N ALA A 152 5.93 -2.13 3.56
CA ALA A 152 6.09 -0.72 3.24
C ALA A 152 7.54 -0.29 3.47
N LYS A 153 8.16 0.31 2.47
CA LYS A 153 9.54 0.78 2.51
C LYS A 153 9.66 2.24 2.11
N SER A 154 10.52 2.95 2.82
CA SER A 154 10.99 4.28 2.42
C SER A 154 12.47 4.40 2.76
N ILE A 155 13.29 4.99 1.87
CA ILE A 155 14.67 5.31 2.24
C ILE A 155 14.69 6.63 3.01
N TYR A 156 14.06 7.67 2.48
CA TYR A 156 13.99 8.98 3.09
C TYR A 156 12.55 9.45 3.18
N GLY A 157 11.88 9.17 4.32
CA GLY A 157 10.50 9.57 4.53
C GLY A 157 9.79 8.79 5.62
N PHE A 158 8.55 9.16 5.86
CA PHE A 158 7.71 8.57 6.89
C PHE A 158 6.90 7.41 6.32
N ILE A 159 6.70 6.38 7.13
CA ILE A 159 5.75 5.31 6.86
C ILE A 159 4.66 5.39 7.91
N PHE A 160 3.44 5.55 7.47
CA PHE A 160 2.27 5.65 8.31
C PHE A 160 1.20 4.67 7.83
N ILE A 161 0.85 3.69 8.65
CA ILE A 161 -0.19 2.71 8.37
C ILE A 161 -1.24 2.78 9.47
N ASP A 162 -2.47 3.00 9.09
CA ASP A 162 -3.60 3.17 9.99
C ASP A 162 -4.75 2.23 9.60
N SER A 163 -5.20 1.44 10.55
CA SER A 163 -6.35 0.53 10.39
C SER A 163 -7.55 0.91 11.28
N GLU A 164 -7.51 2.08 11.94
CA GLU A 164 -8.58 2.49 12.88
C GLU A 164 -9.73 3.23 12.21
N ARG A 165 -9.56 3.68 10.95
CA ARG A 165 -10.57 4.45 10.25
C ARG A 165 -11.24 3.62 9.17
N PRO A 166 -12.58 3.50 9.18
CA PRO A 166 -13.28 2.97 8.03
C PRO A 166 -12.94 3.82 6.80
N LEU A 167 -12.71 3.17 5.68
CA LEU A 167 -12.52 3.84 4.39
C LEU A 167 -13.83 4.53 3.99
N ILE A 168 -14.02 5.75 4.46
CA ILE A 168 -15.02 6.64 3.88
C ILE A 168 -14.42 7.12 2.56
N LEU A 169 -14.73 6.41 1.50
CA LEU A 169 -14.53 6.92 0.15
C LEU A 169 -15.40 8.16 0.02
N ALA A 170 -14.79 9.32 0.10
CA ALA A 170 -15.46 10.55 -0.23
C ALA A 170 -15.86 10.47 -1.72
N ARG A 171 -17.08 10.08 -1.99
CA ARG A 171 -17.72 10.37 -3.28
C ARG A 171 -17.79 11.89 -3.39
N LYS A 172 -17.03 12.47 -4.28
CA LYS A 172 -17.30 13.77 -4.89
C LYS A 172 -17.62 13.57 -6.34
#